data_2db5ebe7c68d265929ae0f2caa88a15c
#
_entry.id   2db5ebe7c68d265929ae0f2caa88a15c
#
_cell.length_a   1.000
_cell.length_b   1.000
_cell.length_c   1.000
_cell.angle_alpha   90.00
_cell.angle_beta   90.00
_cell.angle_gamma   90.00
#
_symmetry.space_group_name_H-M   'P 1'
#
loop_
_entity.id
_entity.type
_entity.pdbx_description
1 polymer ?
#
loop_
_entity_poly.entity_id
_entity_poly.type
_entity_poly.pdbx_seq_one_letter_code
_entity_poly.pdbx_strand_id
1 'polypeptide(L)'
;METCIAEGVDHYDADNAFHQYIAQCTHNSVLPEIIPIITYSVRLFTRFTDPKILKDTVRTHRAIADAICSNDAERAEKSMKEHISSNLDCINQLKEREAASEAEEM
;
A
#
# COMPACT_ATOMS: atom_id res chain seq x y z
N MET A 1 -10.23 -4.70 -4.73
CA MET A 1 -9.23 -5.18 -3.78
C MET A 1 -9.82 -6.03 -2.66
N GLU A 2 -10.87 -5.57 -1.97
CA GLU A 2 -11.53 -6.33 -0.90
C GLU A 2 -12.01 -7.71 -1.36
N THR A 3 -12.60 -7.80 -2.54
CA THR A 3 -13.08 -9.06 -3.12
C THR A 3 -11.92 -10.03 -3.37
N CYS A 4 -10.79 -9.53 -3.88
CA CYS A 4 -9.60 -10.36 -4.11
C CYS A 4 -9.06 -10.95 -2.81
N ILE A 5 -9.03 -10.16 -1.74
CA ILE A 5 -8.56 -10.60 -0.43
C ILE A 5 -9.50 -11.65 0.16
N ALA A 6 -10.83 -11.42 0.07
CA ALA A 6 -11.85 -12.34 0.57
C ALA A 6 -11.81 -13.69 -0.15
N GLU A 7 -11.48 -13.71 -1.43
CA GLU A 7 -11.38 -14.92 -2.26
C GLU A 7 -9.99 -15.60 -2.20
N GLY A 8 -9.04 -14.99 -1.49
CA GLY A 8 -7.67 -15.48 -1.41
C GLY A 8 -6.86 -15.28 -2.68
N VAL A 9 -7.30 -14.39 -3.56
CA VAL A 9 -6.64 -14.05 -4.82
C VAL A 9 -5.66 -12.88 -4.59
N ASP A 10 -4.56 -12.84 -5.36
CA ASP A 10 -3.61 -11.74 -5.32
C ASP A 10 -4.31 -10.41 -5.65
N HIS A 11 -4.20 -9.44 -4.78
CA HIS A 11 -4.84 -8.13 -4.92
C HIS A 11 -3.93 -7.06 -5.54
N TYR A 12 -2.76 -7.45 -6.04
CA TYR A 12 -1.76 -6.52 -6.58
C TYR A 12 -2.31 -5.64 -7.70
N ASP A 13 -3.01 -6.24 -8.68
CA ASP A 13 -3.54 -5.49 -9.81
C ASP A 13 -4.60 -4.48 -9.37
N ALA A 14 -5.46 -4.87 -8.43
CA ALA A 14 -6.47 -3.96 -7.88
C ALA A 14 -5.83 -2.83 -7.08
N ASP A 15 -4.80 -3.12 -6.30
CA ASP A 15 -4.04 -2.14 -5.53
C ASP A 15 -3.35 -1.13 -6.46
N ASN A 16 -2.67 -1.63 -7.49
CA ASN A 16 -2.01 -0.79 -8.48
C ASN A 16 -3.01 0.11 -9.21
N ALA A 17 -4.16 -0.44 -9.62
CA ALA A 17 -5.21 0.33 -10.29
C ALA A 17 -5.77 1.45 -9.40
N PHE A 18 -5.96 1.17 -8.12
CA PHE A 18 -6.43 2.15 -7.14
C PHE A 18 -5.47 3.35 -7.06
N HIS A 19 -4.18 3.07 -6.87
CA HIS A 19 -3.18 4.12 -6.76
C HIS A 19 -2.97 4.88 -8.08
N GLN A 20 -3.01 4.19 -9.22
CA GLN A 20 -2.91 4.83 -10.53
C GLN A 20 -4.08 5.78 -10.79
N TYR A 21 -5.29 5.36 -10.44
CA TYR A 21 -6.48 6.20 -10.61
C TYR A 21 -6.36 7.50 -9.79
N ILE A 22 -5.93 7.40 -8.53
CA ILE A 22 -5.69 8.58 -7.70
C ILE A 22 -4.61 9.48 -8.33
N ALA A 23 -3.53 8.89 -8.82
CA ALA A 23 -2.45 9.66 -9.47
C ALA A 23 -2.94 10.38 -10.72
N GLN A 24 -3.82 9.77 -11.52
CA GLN A 24 -4.42 10.39 -12.69
C GLN A 24 -5.27 11.60 -12.30
N CYS A 25 -5.95 11.57 -11.16
CA CYS A 25 -6.75 12.68 -10.66
C CYS A 25 -5.92 13.93 -10.33
N THR A 26 -4.61 13.79 -10.16
CA THR A 26 -3.71 14.94 -9.90
C THR A 26 -3.37 15.73 -11.15
N HIS A 27 -3.68 15.21 -12.34
CA HIS A 27 -3.31 15.76 -13.64
C HIS A 27 -1.80 15.93 -13.84
N ASN A 28 -0.99 15.16 -13.09
CA ASN A 28 0.46 15.11 -13.26
C ASN A 28 0.81 13.89 -14.13
N SER A 29 1.41 14.13 -15.28
CA SER A 29 1.70 13.06 -16.26
C SER A 29 2.79 12.09 -15.81
N VAL A 30 3.62 12.47 -14.85
CA VAL A 30 4.74 11.63 -14.35
C VAL A 30 4.27 10.63 -13.30
N LEU A 31 3.36 11.03 -12.40
CA LEU A 31 2.90 10.18 -11.29
C LEU A 31 2.32 8.84 -11.75
N PRO A 32 1.43 8.77 -12.75
CA PRO A 32 0.90 7.47 -13.20
C PRO A 32 1.97 6.50 -13.71
N GLU A 33 3.09 7.01 -14.21
CA GLU A 33 4.20 6.18 -14.69
C GLU A 33 5.07 5.65 -13.55
N ILE A 34 5.16 6.38 -12.44
CA ILE A 34 5.96 5.99 -11.28
C ILE A 34 5.21 5.00 -10.39
N ILE A 35 3.89 5.12 -10.27
CA ILE A 35 3.08 4.31 -9.38
C ILE A 35 3.27 2.79 -9.58
N PRO A 36 3.29 2.25 -10.81
CA PRO A 36 3.52 0.82 -10.99
C PRO A 36 4.85 0.34 -10.43
N ILE A 37 5.89 1.17 -10.49
CA ILE A 37 7.22 0.85 -9.96
C ILE A 37 7.16 0.76 -8.43
N ILE A 38 6.48 1.73 -7.79
CA ILE A 38 6.33 1.77 -6.34
C ILE A 38 5.49 0.58 -5.85
N THR A 39 4.35 0.32 -6.47
CA THR A 39 3.46 -0.77 -6.07
C THR A 39 4.12 -2.14 -6.25
N TYR A 40 4.88 -2.31 -7.31
CA TYR A 40 5.64 -3.54 -7.53
C TYR A 40 6.71 -3.74 -6.46
N SER A 41 7.44 -2.67 -6.11
CA SER A 41 8.46 -2.71 -5.06
C SER A 41 7.86 -3.07 -3.70
N VAL A 42 6.74 -2.46 -3.34
CA VAL A 42 6.02 -2.78 -2.11
C VAL A 42 5.57 -4.24 -2.10
N ARG A 43 5.06 -4.73 -3.23
CA ARG A 43 4.65 -6.14 -3.37
C ARG A 43 5.81 -7.10 -3.09
N LEU A 44 7.00 -6.82 -3.60
CA LEU A 44 8.18 -7.68 -3.35
C LEU A 44 8.49 -7.80 -1.86
N PHE A 45 8.33 -6.72 -1.11
CA PHE A 45 8.58 -6.70 0.32
C PHE A 45 7.43 -7.28 1.15
N THR A 46 6.20 -7.24 0.63
CA THR A 46 5.00 -7.59 1.41
C THR A 46 4.30 -8.86 0.94
N ARG A 47 4.82 -9.56 -0.06
CA ARG A 47 4.12 -10.72 -0.66
C ARG A 47 3.93 -11.90 0.29
N PHE A 48 4.64 -11.94 1.42
CA PHE A 48 4.48 -12.95 2.47
C PHE A 48 3.90 -12.34 3.74
N THR A 49 3.14 -11.27 3.60
CA THR A 49 2.65 -10.52 4.74
C THR A 49 1.52 -11.21 5.49
N ASP A 50 1.55 -10.97 6.78
CA ASP A 50 0.55 -11.32 7.76
C ASP A 50 -0.85 -10.86 7.30
N PRO A 51 -1.91 -11.69 7.48
CA PRO A 51 -3.30 -11.28 7.23
C PRO A 51 -3.72 -9.98 7.90
N LYS A 52 -3.11 -9.63 9.03
CA LYS A 52 -3.35 -8.36 9.71
C LYS A 52 -3.00 -7.16 8.84
N ILE A 53 -1.88 -7.23 8.10
CA ILE A 53 -1.44 -6.16 7.20
C ILE A 53 -2.41 -6.01 6.03
N LEU A 54 -2.95 -7.10 5.51
CA LEU A 54 -3.97 -7.07 4.46
C LEU A 54 -5.23 -6.35 4.92
N LYS A 55 -5.68 -6.60 6.15
CA LYS A 55 -6.83 -5.91 6.74
C LYS A 55 -6.57 -4.42 6.90
N ASP A 56 -5.38 -4.04 7.36
CA ASP A 56 -4.99 -2.64 7.48
C ASP A 56 -4.95 -1.95 6.11
N THR A 57 -4.49 -2.63 5.07
CA THR A 57 -4.48 -2.12 3.71
C THR A 57 -5.89 -1.82 3.22
N VAL A 58 -6.84 -2.73 3.41
CA VAL A 58 -8.25 -2.53 3.06
C VAL A 58 -8.83 -1.33 3.81
N ARG A 59 -8.60 -1.26 5.12
CA ARG A 59 -9.09 -0.18 5.98
C ARG A 59 -8.57 1.18 5.53
N THR A 60 -7.28 1.28 5.27
CA THR A 60 -6.65 2.54 4.87
C THR A 60 -7.08 2.98 3.48
N HIS A 61 -7.17 2.05 2.52
CA HIS A 61 -7.68 2.36 1.17
C HIS A 61 -9.13 2.85 1.21
N ARG A 62 -9.97 2.22 2.03
CA ARG A 62 -11.37 2.64 2.20
C ARG A 62 -11.45 4.05 2.80
N ALA A 63 -10.63 4.36 3.80
CA ALA A 63 -10.58 5.68 4.41
C ALA A 63 -10.19 6.76 3.40
N ILE A 64 -9.21 6.47 2.53
CA ILE A 64 -8.79 7.38 1.46
C ILE A 64 -9.94 7.60 0.47
N ALA A 65 -10.57 6.53 0.01
CA ALA A 65 -11.67 6.60 -0.95
C ALA A 65 -12.85 7.38 -0.38
N ASP A 66 -13.24 7.13 0.86
CA ASP A 66 -14.33 7.84 1.54
C ASP A 66 -14.03 9.33 1.66
N ALA A 67 -12.79 9.69 2.00
CA ALA A 67 -12.36 11.09 2.11
C ALA A 67 -12.43 11.80 0.76
N ILE A 68 -12.00 11.14 -0.32
CA ILE A 68 -12.06 11.69 -1.69
C ILE A 68 -13.53 11.87 -2.11
N CYS A 69 -14.37 10.87 -1.88
CA CYS A 69 -15.79 10.94 -2.22
C CYS A 69 -16.55 12.01 -1.43
N SER A 70 -16.07 12.34 -0.25
CA SER A 70 -16.63 13.40 0.61
C SER A 70 -16.05 14.78 0.32
N ASN A 71 -15.15 14.91 -0.66
CA ASN A 71 -14.42 16.14 -0.97
C ASN A 71 -13.66 16.72 0.23
N ASP A 72 -13.18 15.84 1.11
CA ASP A 72 -12.40 16.22 2.30
C ASP A 72 -10.90 16.01 2.01
N ALA A 73 -10.27 17.06 1.47
CA ALA A 73 -8.86 17.03 1.07
C ALA A 73 -7.92 16.78 2.26
N GLU A 74 -8.19 17.39 3.39
CA GLU A 74 -7.34 17.22 4.58
C GLU A 74 -7.39 15.79 5.11
N ARG A 75 -8.59 15.20 5.14
CA ARG A 75 -8.77 13.82 5.57
C ARG A 75 -8.15 12.84 4.59
N ALA A 76 -8.25 13.10 3.28
CA ALA A 76 -7.62 12.30 2.25
C ALA A 76 -6.10 12.31 2.40
N GLU A 77 -5.50 13.48 2.60
CA GLU A 77 -4.06 13.63 2.83
C GLU A 77 -3.61 12.86 4.06
N LYS A 78 -4.31 13.04 5.17
CA LYS A 78 -4.00 12.35 6.43
C LYS A 78 -4.10 10.83 6.27
N SER A 79 -5.15 10.34 5.62
CA SER A 79 -5.36 8.91 5.39
C SER A 79 -4.27 8.32 4.50
N MET A 80 -3.83 9.07 3.47
CA MET A 80 -2.74 8.62 2.60
C MET A 80 -1.41 8.57 3.36
N LYS A 81 -1.12 9.56 4.20
CA LYS A 81 0.09 9.56 5.03
C LYS A 81 0.12 8.38 5.99
N GLU A 82 -1.01 8.04 6.62
CA GLU A 82 -1.12 6.87 7.48
C GLU A 82 -0.88 5.57 6.70
N HIS A 83 -1.43 5.47 5.50
CA HIS A 83 -1.26 4.31 4.63
C HIS A 83 0.22 4.09 4.26
N ILE A 84 0.88 5.13 3.79
CA ILE A 84 2.29 5.08 3.40
C ILE A 84 3.18 4.79 4.62
N SER A 85 2.89 5.42 5.75
CA SER A 85 3.63 5.21 7.00
C SER A 85 3.54 3.75 7.48
N SER A 86 2.35 3.15 7.40
CA SER A 86 2.17 1.73 7.74
C SER A 86 2.98 0.81 6.85
N ASN A 87 3.04 1.08 5.55
CA ASN A 87 3.84 0.32 4.61
C ASN A 87 5.33 0.46 4.91
N LEU A 88 5.79 1.66 5.24
CA LEU A 88 7.19 1.91 5.59
C LEU A 88 7.59 1.16 6.86
N ASP A 89 6.73 1.18 7.88
CA ASP A 89 6.97 0.44 9.13
C ASP A 89 7.10 -1.05 8.87
N CYS A 90 6.25 -1.60 8.00
CA CYS A 90 6.30 -3.00 7.59
C CYS A 90 7.64 -3.35 6.92
N ILE A 91 8.08 -2.51 5.99
CA ILE A 91 9.36 -2.69 5.28
C ILE A 91 10.54 -2.63 6.27
N ASN A 92 10.53 -1.69 7.20
CA ASN A 92 11.58 -1.54 8.20
C ASN A 92 11.65 -2.76 9.12
N GLN A 93 10.52 -3.30 9.52
CA GLN A 93 10.47 -4.53 10.32
C GLN A 93 11.07 -5.72 9.58
N LEU A 94 10.78 -5.84 8.29
CA LEU A 94 11.37 -6.90 7.46
C LEU A 94 12.88 -6.77 7.35
N LYS A 95 13.38 -5.56 7.18
CA LYS A 95 14.83 -5.29 7.15
C LYS A 95 15.51 -5.67 8.47
N GLU A 96 14.89 -5.34 9.59
CA GLU A 96 15.41 -5.70 10.91
C GLU A 96 15.48 -7.23 11.10
N ARG A 97 14.46 -7.96 10.62
CA ARG A 97 14.44 -9.42 10.66
C ARG A 97 15.54 -10.02 9.81
N GLU A 98 15.78 -9.49 8.61
CA GLU A 98 16.85 -9.95 7.74
C GLU A 98 18.21 -9.72 8.38
N ALA A 99 18.45 -8.54 8.94
CA ALA A 99 19.69 -8.21 9.62
C ALA A 99 19.94 -9.15 10.84
N ALA A 100 18.91 -9.45 11.62
CA ALA A 100 18.98 -10.36 12.73
C ALA A 100 19.29 -11.81 12.27
N SER A 101 18.68 -12.24 11.17
CA SER A 101 18.91 -13.57 10.58
C SER A 101 20.35 -13.69 10.07
N GLU A 102 20.87 -12.68 9.38
CA GLU A 102 22.25 -12.67 8.90
C GLU A 102 23.26 -12.69 10.06
N ALA A 103 22.97 -11.98 11.15
CA ALA A 103 23.82 -11.97 12.33
C ALA A 103 23.83 -13.34 13.03
N GLU A 104 22.74 -14.09 13.01
CA GLU A 104 22.66 -15.43 13.56
C GLU A 104 23.43 -16.46 12.73
N GLU A 105 23.54 -16.27 11.43
CA GLU A 105 24.28 -17.15 10.50
C GLU A 105 25.81 -16.99 10.60
N MET A 106 26.27 -15.90 11.18
CA MET A 106 27.71 -15.64 11.39
C MET A 106 28.18 -16.12 12.76
#